data_5ab58730e8705c6f3300a7640d203ace
#
_entry.id   5ab58730e8705c6f3300a7640d203ace
#
_cell.length_a   1.000
_cell.length_b   1.000
_cell.length_c   1.000
_cell.angle_alpha   90.00
_cell.angle_beta   90.00
_cell.angle_gamma   90.00
#
_symmetry.space_group_name_H-M   'P 1'
#
loop_
_entity.id
_entity.type
_entity.pdbx_description
1 polymer ?
#
loop_
_entity_poly.entity_id
_entity_poly.type
_entity_poly.pdbx_seq_one_letter_code
_entity_poly.pdbx_strand_id
1 'polypeptide(L)'
;MRRLRGSTNQRRFIFIADTSSTTGAGLANLTHSSSGLVAYYIAGDSSNEEPITLVSGTLGTYVSGGFVAVDNTNMPGWYEIGIPDAALDGGNQVAIQYRGATNMAPVNIYIDLDAVDYQDGAAFGLSRLDQTISSRASQSSVDTVAGYIDTEVAAIKAKTDLIQAFPANFSLLMITGAGAIGLVDELGPQALAANSLDADIASQVWNFLTTGTFIDQSFGDRLLISTNN
;
A
#
# COMPACT_ATOMS: atom_id res chain seq x y z
N MET A 1 30.08 -3.59 -18.10
CA MET A 1 28.75 -3.42 -18.69
C MET A 1 27.75 -4.25 -17.89
N ARG A 2 26.56 -3.72 -17.59
CA ARG A 2 25.55 -4.43 -16.78
C ARG A 2 24.46 -5.07 -17.64
N ARG A 3 24.03 -6.25 -17.25
CA ARG A 3 22.88 -6.98 -17.80
C ARG A 3 22.13 -7.68 -16.67
N LEU A 4 20.86 -7.95 -16.91
CA LEU A 4 20.08 -8.80 -16.00
C LEU A 4 20.58 -10.23 -16.11
N ARG A 5 20.76 -10.90 -14.98
CA ARG A 5 21.06 -12.35 -14.94
C ARG A 5 19.91 -13.11 -15.60
N GLY A 6 20.25 -14.14 -16.37
CA GLY A 6 19.28 -14.89 -17.15
C GLY A 6 18.77 -14.16 -18.39
N SER A 7 19.39 -13.02 -18.77
CA SER A 7 19.06 -12.38 -20.05
C SER A 7 19.32 -13.31 -21.22
N THR A 8 18.40 -13.41 -22.12
CA THR A 8 18.49 -14.26 -23.34
C THR A 8 18.70 -13.43 -24.59
N ASN A 9 19.16 -14.09 -25.66
CA ASN A 9 19.27 -13.51 -27.00
C ASN A 9 20.15 -12.25 -27.08
N GLN A 10 21.22 -12.20 -26.29
CA GLN A 10 22.08 -11.05 -26.22
C GLN A 10 23.11 -11.03 -27.35
N ARG A 11 23.13 -9.94 -28.09
CA ARG A 11 24.11 -9.66 -29.15
C ARG A 11 25.06 -8.54 -28.73
N ARG A 12 26.31 -8.58 -29.25
CA ARG A 12 27.31 -7.59 -28.96
C ARG A 12 28.18 -7.29 -30.16
N PHE A 13 28.54 -6.03 -30.31
CA PHE A 13 29.61 -5.64 -31.22
C PHE A 13 30.95 -5.67 -30.51
N ILE A 14 31.95 -6.24 -31.16
CA ILE A 14 33.33 -6.26 -30.68
C ILE A 14 34.25 -5.73 -31.77
N PHE A 15 35.36 -5.13 -31.36
CA PHE A 15 36.40 -4.73 -32.28
C PHE A 15 37.61 -5.64 -32.12
N ILE A 16 38.10 -6.20 -33.18
CA ILE A 16 39.29 -7.06 -33.26
C ILE A 16 40.37 -6.29 -34.00
N ALA A 17 41.45 -5.91 -33.29
CA ALA A 17 42.58 -5.24 -33.90
C ALA A 17 43.47 -6.24 -34.62
N ASP A 18 44.05 -5.80 -35.74
CA ASP A 18 45.09 -6.51 -36.46
C ASP A 18 46.47 -6.27 -35.84
N THR A 19 47.06 -7.31 -35.27
CA THR A 19 48.38 -7.23 -34.64
C THR A 19 49.53 -7.03 -35.62
N SER A 20 49.30 -7.22 -36.92
CA SER A 20 50.26 -6.90 -37.96
C SER A 20 50.27 -5.43 -38.36
N SER A 21 49.22 -4.67 -37.97
CA SER A 21 49.10 -3.27 -38.23
C SER A 21 49.75 -2.42 -37.14
N THR A 22 50.56 -1.46 -37.54
CA THR A 22 51.17 -0.48 -36.60
C THR A 22 50.26 0.72 -36.38
N THR A 23 49.19 0.84 -37.09
CA THR A 23 48.25 1.98 -37.03
C THR A 23 46.94 1.64 -36.29
N GLY A 24 46.81 0.42 -35.75
CA GLY A 24 45.60 -0.02 -35.06
C GLY A 24 44.42 -0.37 -35.96
N ALA A 25 44.74 -0.78 -37.19
CA ALA A 25 43.68 -1.23 -38.13
C ALA A 25 42.91 -2.40 -37.56
N GLY A 26 41.65 -2.51 -37.94
CA GLY A 26 40.81 -3.63 -37.59
C GLY A 26 41.15 -4.85 -38.47
N LEU A 27 41.17 -6.03 -37.87
CA LEU A 27 41.36 -7.31 -38.59
C LEU A 27 40.08 -7.68 -39.32
N ALA A 28 40.09 -7.55 -40.65
CA ALA A 28 38.94 -7.87 -41.50
C ALA A 28 38.89 -9.35 -41.88
N ASN A 29 37.78 -9.75 -42.46
CA ASN A 29 37.56 -11.07 -43.11
C ASN A 29 37.62 -12.28 -42.15
N LEU A 30 37.55 -12.11 -40.86
CA LEU A 30 37.33 -13.28 -39.96
C LEU A 30 35.92 -13.80 -40.12
N THR A 31 35.82 -15.11 -40.07
CA THR A 31 34.57 -15.89 -40.03
C THR A 31 34.56 -16.77 -38.78
N HIS A 32 33.40 -17.31 -38.42
CA HIS A 32 33.27 -18.28 -37.35
C HIS A 32 34.19 -19.51 -37.50
N SER A 33 34.58 -19.85 -38.72
CA SER A 33 35.44 -20.96 -39.06
C SER A 33 36.90 -20.58 -39.37
N SER A 34 37.29 -19.31 -39.08
CA SER A 34 38.69 -18.88 -39.26
C SER A 34 39.63 -19.77 -38.44
N SER A 35 40.72 -20.24 -39.06
CA SER A 35 41.65 -21.12 -38.41
C SER A 35 42.22 -20.52 -37.13
N GLY A 36 42.18 -21.30 -36.05
CA GLY A 36 42.68 -20.88 -34.72
C GLY A 36 41.70 -19.99 -33.93
N LEU A 37 40.66 -19.44 -34.53
CA LEU A 37 39.67 -18.64 -33.79
C LEU A 37 38.94 -19.51 -32.78
N VAL A 38 39.05 -19.15 -31.52
CA VAL A 38 38.34 -19.80 -30.40
C VAL A 38 37.75 -18.74 -29.47
N ALA A 39 36.66 -19.12 -28.81
CA ALA A 39 36.03 -18.31 -27.79
C ALA A 39 35.67 -19.14 -26.56
N TYR A 40 35.86 -18.54 -25.39
CA TYR A 40 35.53 -19.14 -24.11
C TYR A 40 34.84 -18.11 -23.24
N TYR A 41 34.04 -18.58 -22.28
CA TYR A 41 33.53 -17.76 -21.21
C TYR A 41 33.72 -18.43 -19.85
N ILE A 42 33.73 -17.64 -18.80
CA ILE A 42 33.67 -18.09 -17.41
C ILE A 42 32.62 -17.26 -16.67
N ALA A 43 31.63 -17.93 -16.10
CA ALA A 43 30.64 -17.28 -15.22
C ALA A 43 31.24 -17.10 -13.82
N GLY A 44 30.76 -16.09 -13.07
CA GLY A 44 31.33 -15.73 -11.76
C GLY A 44 31.12 -16.74 -10.65
N ASP A 45 30.24 -17.71 -10.85
CA ASP A 45 30.00 -18.84 -9.94
C ASP A 45 30.65 -20.17 -10.43
N SER A 46 31.28 -20.14 -11.59
CA SER A 46 31.97 -21.29 -12.15
C SER A 46 33.47 -21.30 -11.78
N SER A 47 34.03 -22.49 -11.59
CA SER A 47 35.46 -22.70 -11.43
C SER A 47 36.18 -23.06 -12.74
N ASN A 48 35.44 -23.28 -13.81
CA ASN A 48 35.97 -23.68 -15.11
C ASN A 48 35.44 -22.76 -16.20
N GLU A 49 36.29 -22.55 -17.20
CA GLU A 49 35.88 -21.94 -18.46
C GLU A 49 35.09 -22.89 -19.31
N GLU A 50 34.14 -22.38 -20.06
CA GLU A 50 33.31 -23.12 -21.01
C GLU A 50 33.57 -22.62 -22.43
N PRO A 51 33.72 -23.54 -23.42
CA PRO A 51 33.91 -23.15 -24.79
C PRO A 51 32.63 -22.61 -25.40
N ILE A 52 32.78 -21.57 -26.24
CA ILE A 52 31.70 -21.08 -27.10
C ILE A 52 31.86 -21.74 -28.47
N THR A 53 30.90 -22.57 -28.84
CA THR A 53 30.86 -23.10 -30.21
C THR A 53 30.50 -21.98 -31.18
N LEU A 54 31.47 -21.57 -31.97
CA LEU A 54 31.27 -20.50 -32.95
C LEU A 54 30.51 -21.02 -34.16
N VAL A 55 29.50 -20.29 -34.59
CA VAL A 55 28.65 -20.59 -35.74
C VAL A 55 28.48 -19.35 -36.62
N SER A 56 28.08 -19.55 -37.88
CA SER A 56 27.77 -18.44 -38.78
C SER A 56 26.61 -17.62 -38.20
N GLY A 57 26.86 -16.31 -38.05
CA GLY A 57 25.83 -15.34 -37.67
C GLY A 57 25.20 -14.66 -38.88
N THR A 58 24.05 -14.03 -38.64
CA THR A 58 23.43 -13.05 -39.54
C THR A 58 23.35 -11.75 -38.80
N LEU A 59 23.88 -10.68 -39.39
CA LEU A 59 23.88 -9.35 -38.77
C LEU A 59 22.45 -8.91 -38.38
N GLY A 60 22.31 -8.50 -37.14
CA GLY A 60 21.00 -8.09 -36.60
C GLY A 60 20.15 -9.23 -36.07
N THR A 61 20.57 -10.51 -36.23
CA THR A 61 19.81 -11.67 -35.75
C THR A 61 20.62 -12.43 -34.71
N TYR A 62 19.99 -12.74 -33.56
CA TYR A 62 20.64 -13.54 -32.53
C TYR A 62 20.79 -15.01 -32.95
N VAL A 63 22.01 -15.47 -32.79
CA VAL A 63 22.35 -16.91 -32.83
C VAL A 63 23.34 -17.17 -31.71
N SER A 64 23.12 -18.18 -30.87
CA SER A 64 24.06 -18.56 -29.81
C SER A 64 25.42 -18.92 -30.37
N GLY A 65 26.48 -18.24 -29.94
CA GLY A 65 27.82 -18.40 -30.54
C GLY A 65 27.96 -17.80 -31.95
N GLY A 66 26.97 -17.07 -32.41
CA GLY A 66 27.01 -16.41 -33.72
C GLY A 66 28.18 -15.47 -33.84
N PHE A 67 28.90 -15.49 -34.98
CA PHE A 67 30.00 -14.60 -35.26
C PHE A 67 29.89 -14.14 -36.74
N VAL A 68 29.79 -12.83 -36.93
CA VAL A 68 29.64 -12.24 -38.27
C VAL A 68 30.30 -10.85 -38.34
N ALA A 69 30.98 -10.56 -39.45
CA ALA A 69 31.52 -9.24 -39.72
C ALA A 69 30.38 -8.22 -39.92
N VAL A 70 30.54 -7.03 -39.37
CA VAL A 70 29.61 -5.91 -39.59
C VAL A 70 29.73 -5.42 -41.02
N ASP A 71 30.92 -5.00 -41.41
CA ASP A 71 31.29 -4.55 -42.76
C ASP A 71 32.80 -4.58 -42.91
N ASN A 72 33.30 -5.46 -43.70
CA ASN A 72 34.75 -5.61 -43.91
C ASN A 72 35.38 -4.43 -44.66
N THR A 73 34.60 -3.60 -45.36
CA THR A 73 35.07 -2.47 -46.16
C THR A 73 35.01 -1.16 -45.36
N ASN A 74 33.83 -0.85 -44.78
CA ASN A 74 33.61 0.44 -44.13
C ASN A 74 33.88 0.39 -42.63
N MET A 75 33.77 -0.81 -42.00
CA MET A 75 34.02 -1.04 -40.57
C MET A 75 34.92 -2.28 -40.36
N PRO A 76 36.13 -2.31 -40.95
CA PRO A 76 37.04 -3.46 -40.80
C PRO A 76 37.34 -3.70 -39.31
N GLY A 77 37.32 -4.99 -38.90
CA GLY A 77 37.56 -5.38 -37.54
C GLY A 77 36.35 -5.35 -36.59
N TRP A 78 35.20 -4.81 -37.05
CA TRP A 78 33.98 -4.89 -36.26
C TRP A 78 33.20 -6.16 -36.57
N TYR A 79 32.83 -6.89 -35.51
CA TYR A 79 32.07 -8.12 -35.58
C TYR A 79 30.88 -8.07 -34.64
N GLU A 80 29.77 -8.64 -35.05
CA GLU A 80 28.65 -8.94 -34.16
C GLU A 80 28.80 -10.37 -33.66
N ILE A 81 28.66 -10.54 -32.36
CA ILE A 81 28.68 -11.84 -31.67
C ILE A 81 27.39 -12.11 -30.97
N GLY A 82 26.95 -13.38 -30.92
CA GLY A 82 25.85 -13.86 -30.10
C GLY A 82 26.40 -14.50 -28.84
N ILE A 83 26.09 -13.93 -27.69
CA ILE A 83 26.52 -14.45 -26.39
C ILE A 83 25.63 -15.64 -26.04
N PRO A 84 26.17 -16.84 -25.72
CA PRO A 84 25.36 -17.94 -25.26
C PRO A 84 24.55 -17.56 -24.01
N ASP A 85 23.26 -17.91 -23.98
CA ASP A 85 22.38 -17.59 -22.85
C ASP A 85 22.90 -18.22 -21.55
N ALA A 86 23.50 -19.42 -21.62
CA ALA A 86 24.14 -20.07 -20.48
C ALA A 86 25.28 -19.23 -19.86
N ALA A 87 25.97 -18.40 -20.64
CA ALA A 87 27.01 -17.52 -20.12
C ALA A 87 26.43 -16.41 -19.21
N LEU A 88 25.16 -16.10 -19.36
CA LEU A 88 24.48 -15.01 -18.62
C LEU A 88 23.57 -15.52 -17.48
N ASP A 89 23.50 -16.83 -17.26
CA ASP A 89 22.60 -17.44 -16.29
C ASP A 89 23.20 -17.56 -14.88
N GLY A 90 24.53 -17.62 -14.77
CA GLY A 90 25.26 -17.89 -13.53
C GLY A 90 25.99 -16.68 -12.94
N GLY A 91 26.08 -16.64 -11.61
CA GLY A 91 26.91 -15.69 -10.89
C GLY A 91 26.47 -14.23 -10.95
N ASN A 92 27.42 -13.34 -10.69
CA ASN A 92 27.23 -11.88 -10.73
C ASN A 92 28.05 -11.18 -11.82
N GLN A 93 28.84 -11.95 -12.56
CA GLN A 93 29.67 -11.46 -13.66
C GLN A 93 29.99 -12.59 -14.64
N VAL A 94 30.35 -12.22 -15.84
CA VAL A 94 30.91 -13.14 -16.84
C VAL A 94 32.06 -12.48 -17.58
N ALA A 95 33.15 -13.24 -17.78
CA ALA A 95 34.25 -12.87 -18.65
C ALA A 95 34.18 -13.73 -19.92
N ILE A 96 34.30 -13.11 -21.08
CA ILE A 96 34.32 -13.78 -22.38
C ILE A 96 35.59 -13.38 -23.10
N GLN A 97 36.29 -14.32 -23.70
CA GLN A 97 37.48 -14.06 -24.50
C GLN A 97 37.40 -14.69 -25.88
N TYR A 98 37.71 -13.90 -26.89
CA TYR A 98 37.93 -14.32 -28.27
C TYR A 98 39.42 -14.21 -28.60
N ARG A 99 40.04 -15.24 -29.16
CA ARG A 99 41.46 -15.26 -29.44
C ARG A 99 41.85 -16.31 -30.48
N GLY A 100 43.10 -16.26 -30.94
CA GLY A 100 43.80 -17.38 -31.60
C GLY A 100 43.81 -17.33 -33.11
N ALA A 101 43.00 -16.55 -33.81
CA ALA A 101 43.16 -16.38 -35.25
C ALA A 101 44.46 -15.66 -35.59
N THR A 102 45.01 -15.92 -36.79
CA THR A 102 46.21 -15.26 -37.27
C THR A 102 46.05 -13.75 -37.27
N ASN A 103 47.05 -13.01 -36.77
CA ASN A 103 47.07 -11.57 -36.60
C ASN A 103 45.95 -10.98 -35.73
N MET A 104 45.25 -11.80 -34.98
CA MET A 104 44.21 -11.36 -34.07
C MET A 104 44.74 -10.89 -32.73
N ALA A 105 44.43 -9.67 -32.33
CA ALA A 105 44.53 -9.27 -30.93
C ALA A 105 43.39 -9.93 -30.10
N PRO A 106 43.70 -10.51 -28.93
CA PRO A 106 42.70 -11.06 -28.05
C PRO A 106 41.66 -10.00 -27.64
N VAL A 107 40.38 -10.37 -27.67
CA VAL A 107 39.27 -9.49 -27.24
C VAL A 107 38.67 -10.04 -25.95
N ASN A 108 38.66 -9.22 -24.91
CA ASN A 108 38.09 -9.55 -23.63
C ASN A 108 36.81 -8.72 -23.40
N ILE A 109 35.77 -9.38 -22.95
CA ILE A 109 34.47 -8.77 -22.63
C ILE A 109 34.16 -9.10 -21.18
N TYR A 110 33.81 -8.07 -20.39
CA TYR A 110 33.36 -8.23 -19.03
C TYR A 110 31.93 -7.72 -18.94
N ILE A 111 31.05 -8.53 -18.38
CA ILE A 111 29.64 -8.21 -18.17
C ILE A 111 29.31 -8.45 -16.71
N ASP A 112 28.84 -7.42 -16.03
CA ASP A 112 28.25 -7.54 -14.70
C ASP A 112 26.79 -7.99 -14.84
N LEU A 113 26.41 -8.98 -14.04
CA LEU A 113 25.10 -9.56 -14.03
C LEU A 113 24.34 -9.11 -12.79
N ASP A 114 23.30 -8.36 -12.99
CA ASP A 114 22.40 -7.91 -11.90
C ASP A 114 21.33 -8.97 -11.66
N ALA A 115 21.08 -9.29 -10.39
CA ALA A 115 20.01 -10.22 -10.00
C ALA A 115 18.62 -9.60 -10.14
N VAL A 116 18.54 -8.29 -10.25
CA VAL A 116 17.31 -7.53 -10.26
C VAL A 116 17.32 -6.55 -11.44
N ASP A 117 16.21 -6.50 -12.16
CA ASP A 117 16.01 -5.49 -13.21
C ASP A 117 15.64 -4.15 -12.58
N TYR A 118 16.58 -3.21 -12.56
CA TYR A 118 16.36 -1.85 -12.06
C TYR A 118 15.39 -1.02 -12.92
N GLN A 119 15.06 -1.50 -14.12
CA GLN A 119 14.09 -0.88 -15.01
C GLN A 119 12.68 -1.49 -14.88
N ASP A 120 12.58 -2.62 -14.17
CA ASP A 120 11.27 -3.21 -13.86
C ASP A 120 10.57 -2.39 -12.76
N GLY A 121 9.73 -1.49 -13.20
CA GLY A 121 8.92 -0.66 -12.30
C GLY A 121 8.03 -1.46 -11.36
N ALA A 122 7.67 -2.69 -11.72
CA ALA A 122 6.85 -3.54 -10.88
C ALA A 122 7.67 -4.16 -9.73
N ALA A 123 8.89 -4.66 -10.02
CA ALA A 123 9.78 -5.28 -9.03
C ALA A 123 10.20 -4.29 -7.92
N PHE A 124 10.42 -3.03 -8.26
CA PHE A 124 10.79 -1.98 -7.30
C PHE A 124 9.63 -1.14 -6.78
N GLY A 125 8.39 -1.45 -7.21
CA GLY A 125 7.25 -0.61 -6.88
C GLY A 125 7.31 0.79 -7.51
N LEU A 126 8.21 1.03 -8.46
CA LEU A 126 8.37 2.31 -9.16
C LEU A 126 7.12 2.67 -9.96
N SER A 127 6.40 1.67 -10.46
CA SER A 127 5.09 1.83 -11.07
C SER A 127 4.07 2.47 -10.13
N ARG A 128 4.28 2.36 -8.81
CA ARG A 128 3.45 3.01 -7.79
C ARG A 128 3.92 4.42 -7.46
N LEU A 129 5.15 4.78 -7.79
CA LEU A 129 5.68 6.13 -7.59
C LEU A 129 5.21 7.10 -8.66
N ASP A 130 4.98 6.60 -9.87
CA ASP A 130 4.51 7.40 -11.02
C ASP A 130 2.98 7.44 -11.13
N GLN A 131 2.29 6.69 -10.30
CA GLN A 131 0.84 6.75 -10.24
C GLN A 131 0.39 7.99 -9.46
N THR A 132 -0.62 8.66 -9.97
CA THR A 132 -1.26 9.80 -9.29
C THR A 132 -1.65 9.39 -7.87
N ILE A 133 -1.64 10.33 -6.93
CA ILE A 133 -1.97 10.10 -5.50
C ILE A 133 -3.33 9.40 -5.36
N SER A 134 -4.26 9.64 -6.27
CA SER A 134 -5.58 8.98 -6.33
C SER A 134 -5.53 7.48 -6.61
N SER A 135 -4.41 6.95 -7.13
CA SER A 135 -4.27 5.52 -7.41
C SER A 135 -3.42 4.77 -6.39
N ARG A 136 -2.80 5.46 -5.45
CA ARG A 136 -2.02 4.86 -4.34
C ARG A 136 -2.90 4.27 -3.24
N ALA A 137 -4.00 4.94 -2.94
CA ALA A 137 -5.17 4.31 -2.34
C ALA A 137 -6.19 4.23 -3.47
N SER A 138 -6.72 3.05 -3.80
CA SER A 138 -7.75 2.99 -4.84
C SER A 138 -8.84 4.01 -4.48
N GLN A 139 -9.35 4.76 -5.45
CA GLN A 139 -10.43 5.72 -5.18
C GLN A 139 -11.56 5.04 -4.41
N SER A 140 -11.83 3.77 -4.71
CA SER A 140 -12.82 2.98 -3.98
C SER A 140 -12.49 2.78 -2.50
N SER A 141 -11.20 2.68 -2.14
CA SER A 141 -10.80 2.59 -0.72
C SER A 141 -10.97 3.93 0.00
N VAL A 142 -10.67 5.03 -0.69
CA VAL A 142 -10.89 6.40 -0.16
C VAL A 142 -12.39 6.66 0.00
N ASP A 143 -13.19 6.30 -1.00
CA ASP A 143 -14.65 6.45 -0.97
C ASP A 143 -15.28 5.57 0.12
N THR A 144 -14.75 4.36 0.33
CA THR A 144 -15.19 3.47 1.42
C THR A 144 -14.90 4.09 2.78
N VAL A 145 -13.70 4.62 3.00
CA VAL A 145 -13.33 5.29 4.26
C VAL A 145 -14.17 6.56 4.45
N ALA A 146 -14.37 7.35 3.40
CA ALA A 146 -15.26 8.51 3.45
C ALA A 146 -16.69 8.10 3.83
N GLY A 147 -17.23 7.05 3.22
CA GLY A 147 -18.54 6.52 3.54
C GLY A 147 -18.70 6.04 4.99
N TYR A 148 -17.66 5.40 5.55
CA TYR A 148 -17.65 5.04 6.98
C TYR A 148 -17.62 6.27 7.87
N ILE A 149 -16.77 7.26 7.55
CA ILE A 149 -16.67 8.50 8.32
C ILE A 149 -18.01 9.25 8.29
N ASP A 150 -18.63 9.39 7.13
CA ASP A 150 -19.92 10.07 6.99
C ASP A 150 -21.03 9.36 7.78
N THR A 151 -21.05 8.02 7.75
CA THR A 151 -22.02 7.22 8.52
C THR A 151 -21.82 7.39 10.02
N GLU A 152 -20.57 7.31 10.50
CA GLU A 152 -20.25 7.49 11.92
C GLU A 152 -20.53 8.92 12.38
N VAL A 153 -20.18 9.92 11.59
CA VAL A 153 -20.44 11.33 11.88
C VAL A 153 -21.95 11.59 11.93
N ALA A 154 -22.73 11.02 10.99
CA ALA A 154 -24.19 11.13 11.02
C ALA A 154 -24.79 10.47 12.26
N ALA A 155 -24.29 9.29 12.66
CA ALA A 155 -24.73 8.60 13.86
C ALA A 155 -24.37 9.37 15.14
N ILE A 156 -23.17 9.93 15.21
CA ILE A 156 -22.73 10.78 16.33
C ILE A 156 -23.58 12.04 16.39
N LYS A 157 -23.81 12.69 15.23
CA LYS A 157 -24.65 13.88 15.16
C LYS A 157 -26.06 13.60 15.64
N ALA A 158 -26.69 12.49 15.20
CA ALA A 158 -28.03 12.14 15.65
C ALA A 158 -28.11 11.93 17.16
N LYS A 159 -27.09 11.28 17.77
CA LYS A 159 -27.00 11.11 19.22
C LYS A 159 -26.75 12.43 19.96
N THR A 160 -25.92 13.31 19.37
CA THR A 160 -25.59 14.61 19.94
C THR A 160 -26.78 15.54 19.86
N ASP A 161 -27.55 15.52 18.76
CA ASP A 161 -28.78 16.30 18.62
C ASP A 161 -29.83 15.85 19.64
N LEU A 162 -29.89 14.55 19.96
CA LEU A 162 -30.74 14.05 21.05
C LEU A 162 -30.30 14.60 22.43
N ILE A 163 -28.98 14.69 22.65
CA ILE A 163 -28.44 15.26 23.89
C ILE A 163 -28.69 16.77 23.99
N GLN A 164 -28.62 17.50 22.88
CA GLN A 164 -28.95 18.94 22.85
C GLN A 164 -30.44 19.22 23.01
N ALA A 165 -31.29 18.30 22.57
CA ALA A 165 -32.73 18.39 22.84
C ALA A 165 -33.07 18.09 24.33
N PHE A 166 -32.18 17.42 25.04
CA PHE A 166 -32.30 17.11 26.46
C PHE A 166 -32.40 18.34 27.36
N PRO A 167 -31.65 19.45 27.14
CA PRO A 167 -31.79 20.64 28.00
C PRO A 167 -33.17 21.29 27.93
N ALA A 168 -33.86 21.24 26.82
CA ALA A 168 -35.21 21.78 26.71
C ALA A 168 -36.22 20.93 27.52
N ASN A 169 -35.99 19.61 27.59
CA ASN A 169 -36.80 18.69 28.36
C ASN A 169 -36.22 18.46 29.79
N PHE A 170 -34.96 18.80 30.01
CA PHE A 170 -34.33 18.67 31.34
C PHE A 170 -34.91 19.62 32.39
N SER A 171 -35.50 20.71 31.94
CA SER A 171 -36.26 21.60 32.83
C SER A 171 -37.56 20.94 33.36
N LEU A 172 -38.03 19.87 32.69
CA LEU A 172 -39.15 19.06 33.09
C LEU A 172 -38.76 17.86 33.97
N LEU A 173 -37.47 17.56 34.03
CA LEU A 173 -36.93 16.54 34.95
C LEU A 173 -36.54 17.18 36.26
N MET A 174 -37.48 17.48 37.11
CA MET A 174 -37.18 17.88 38.48
C MET A 174 -36.73 16.66 39.29
N ILE A 175 -35.46 16.68 39.67
CA ILE A 175 -34.96 15.84 40.74
C ILE A 175 -35.46 16.48 42.04
N THR A 176 -36.63 16.20 42.43
CA THR A 176 -37.11 16.51 43.78
C THR A 176 -36.44 15.57 44.75
N GLY A 177 -35.75 16.12 45.71
CA GLY A 177 -34.85 15.49 46.65
C GLY A 177 -35.20 14.05 47.09
N ALA A 178 -34.14 13.33 47.50
CA ALA A 178 -34.22 11.97 48.03
C ALA A 178 -34.77 10.89 47.06
N GLY A 179 -34.28 10.88 45.79
CA GLY A 179 -34.35 9.69 44.97
C GLY A 179 -35.63 9.44 44.18
N ALA A 180 -36.56 10.36 44.13
CA ALA A 180 -37.75 10.22 43.29
C ALA A 180 -37.55 11.04 42.00
N ILE A 181 -37.35 10.34 40.86
CA ILE A 181 -37.45 10.93 39.54
C ILE A 181 -38.95 10.97 39.20
N GLY A 182 -39.57 12.13 39.40
CA GLY A 182 -40.94 12.32 38.97
C GLY A 182 -40.96 12.78 37.49
N LEU A 183 -41.57 11.99 36.61
CA LEU A 183 -41.92 12.44 35.27
C LEU A 183 -43.08 13.41 35.40
N VAL A 184 -42.78 14.70 35.24
CA VAL A 184 -43.76 15.77 35.40
C VAL A 184 -44.75 15.90 34.26
N ASP A 185 -44.48 15.19 33.15
CA ASP A 185 -45.25 15.33 31.90
C ASP A 185 -46.63 14.64 31.94
N GLU A 186 -46.86 13.65 32.81
CA GLU A 186 -48.17 12.97 32.91
C GLU A 186 -49.13 13.63 33.94
N LEU A 187 -48.57 14.47 34.80
CA LEU A 187 -49.41 15.08 35.87
C LEU A 187 -49.87 16.51 35.61
N GLY A 188 -49.43 17.08 34.44
CA GLY A 188 -49.78 18.43 34.04
C GLY A 188 -49.24 19.55 35.00
N PRO A 189 -49.27 20.80 34.56
CA PRO A 189 -48.76 21.91 35.39
C PRO A 189 -49.47 22.10 36.72
N GLN A 190 -50.54 21.42 36.95
CA GLN A 190 -51.33 21.54 38.18
C GLN A 190 -50.82 20.71 39.37
N ALA A 191 -50.05 19.63 39.07
CA ALA A 191 -49.54 18.77 40.12
C ALA A 191 -48.29 19.35 40.86
N LEU A 192 -47.75 20.43 40.31
CA LEU A 192 -46.55 21.10 40.85
C LEU A 192 -46.76 22.54 41.30
N ALA A 193 -47.94 23.03 41.24
CA ALA A 193 -48.23 24.19 42.09
C ALA A 193 -48.06 23.72 43.54
N ALA A 194 -46.92 24.06 44.11
CA ALA A 194 -46.48 23.63 45.47
C ALA A 194 -47.54 23.92 46.54
N ASN A 195 -48.64 24.54 46.17
CA ASN A 195 -49.71 24.86 47.07
C ASN A 195 -50.98 24.02 46.86
N SER A 196 -51.10 23.23 45.75
CA SER A 196 -52.36 22.48 45.52
C SER A 196 -52.39 21.16 46.29
N LEU A 197 -51.23 20.49 46.38
CA LEU A 197 -51.16 19.25 47.16
C LEU A 197 -51.26 19.55 48.65
N ASP A 198 -50.63 20.59 49.08
CA ASP A 198 -50.72 21.03 50.47
C ASP A 198 -52.13 21.53 50.82
N ALA A 199 -52.78 22.22 49.88
CA ALA A 199 -54.15 22.69 50.06
C ALA A 199 -55.16 21.52 50.05
N ASP A 200 -55.01 20.56 49.18
CA ASP A 200 -55.84 19.37 49.10
C ASP A 200 -55.67 18.46 50.31
N ILE A 201 -54.46 18.23 50.72
CA ILE A 201 -54.16 17.43 51.94
C ILE A 201 -54.66 18.19 53.16
N ALA A 202 -54.40 19.47 53.21
CA ALA A 202 -54.90 20.28 54.36
C ALA A 202 -56.45 20.31 54.37
N SER A 203 -57.08 20.41 53.20
CA SER A 203 -58.54 20.36 53.11
C SER A 203 -59.13 18.98 53.48
N GLN A 204 -58.50 17.91 53.03
CA GLN A 204 -58.94 16.57 53.38
C GLN A 204 -58.73 16.25 54.87
N VAL A 205 -57.61 16.68 55.41
CA VAL A 205 -57.34 16.53 56.84
C VAL A 205 -58.33 17.35 57.68
N TRP A 206 -58.59 18.59 57.23
CA TRP A 206 -59.53 19.45 57.88
C TRP A 206 -60.94 18.91 57.83
N ASN A 207 -61.39 18.49 56.67
CA ASN A 207 -62.71 17.89 56.48
C ASN A 207 -62.86 16.59 57.32
N PHE A 208 -61.82 15.80 57.36
CA PHE A 208 -61.80 14.61 58.23
C PHE A 208 -61.89 14.96 59.69
N LEU A 209 -61.18 16.02 60.11
CA LEU A 209 -61.17 16.48 61.48
C LEU A 209 -62.49 17.14 61.88
N THR A 210 -63.21 17.76 60.95
CA THR A 210 -64.45 18.49 61.23
C THR A 210 -65.74 17.69 60.96
N THR A 211 -65.70 16.72 60.04
CA THR A 211 -66.90 15.99 59.61
C THR A 211 -66.79 14.46 59.78
N GLY A 212 -65.56 13.92 59.98
CA GLY A 212 -65.35 12.52 60.18
C GLY A 212 -65.79 11.95 61.49
N THR A 213 -65.96 10.63 61.55
CA THR A 213 -66.20 9.93 62.83
C THR A 213 -64.89 9.74 63.54
N PHE A 214 -64.69 10.40 64.63
CA PHE A 214 -63.48 10.30 65.43
C PHE A 214 -63.55 9.18 66.44
N ILE A 215 -62.44 8.53 66.68
CA ILE A 215 -62.30 7.59 67.81
C ILE A 215 -62.18 8.42 69.10
N ASP A 216 -62.85 7.98 70.07
CA ASP A 216 -62.88 8.66 71.38
C ASP A 216 -61.48 9.06 71.84
N GLN A 217 -61.31 10.30 72.27
CA GLN A 217 -60.05 10.92 72.68
C GLN A 217 -59.11 11.35 71.54
N SER A 218 -59.49 11.35 70.26
CA SER A 218 -58.77 11.93 69.20
C SER A 218 -58.69 13.46 69.32
N PHE A 219 -57.73 14.07 68.63
CA PHE A 219 -57.56 15.55 68.62
C PHE A 219 -58.82 16.23 68.04
N GLY A 220 -59.50 15.61 67.11
CA GLY A 220 -60.73 16.09 66.52
C GLY A 220 -61.92 16.14 67.48
N ASP A 221 -62.10 15.15 68.30
CA ASP A 221 -63.11 15.14 69.36
C ASP A 221 -62.93 16.31 70.36
N ARG A 222 -61.70 16.58 70.69
CA ARG A 222 -61.39 17.73 71.56
C ARG A 222 -61.67 19.08 70.87
N LEU A 223 -61.49 19.16 69.57
CA LEU A 223 -61.76 20.41 68.82
C LEU A 223 -63.27 20.64 68.69
N LEU A 224 -64.04 19.60 68.40
CA LEU A 224 -65.50 19.68 68.30
C LEU A 224 -66.17 20.04 69.65
N ILE A 225 -65.65 19.53 70.75
CA ILE A 225 -66.15 19.86 72.07
C ILE A 225 -65.85 21.31 72.41
N SER A 226 -64.72 21.84 71.94
CA SER A 226 -64.32 23.27 72.16
C SER A 226 -65.20 24.26 71.42
N THR A 227 -65.84 23.87 70.30
CA THR A 227 -66.68 24.78 69.49
C THR A 227 -68.15 24.77 69.85
N ASN A 228 -68.61 23.88 70.75
CA ASN A 228 -69.99 23.76 71.19
C ASN A 228 -70.25 24.27 72.61
N ASN A 229 -69.32 25.01 73.24
CA ASN A 229 -69.54 25.72 74.52
C ASN A 229 -69.68 27.23 74.36
#